data_671932ae65b5082999671695241150f3
#
_entry.id   671932ae65b5082999671695241150f3
#
_cell.length_a   1.000
_cell.length_b   1.000
_cell.length_c   1.000
_cell.angle_alpha   90.00
_cell.angle_beta   90.00
_cell.angle_gamma   90.00
#
_symmetry.space_group_name_H-M   'P 1'
#
loop_
_entity.id
_entity.type
_entity.pdbx_description
1 polymer ?
#
loop_
_entity_poly.entity_id
_entity_poly.type
_entity_poly.pdbx_seq_one_letter_code
_entity_poly.pdbx_strand_id
1 'polypeptide(L)'
;MAKRCLLSMAIVMFALFSVFTAGAQTDTQTPKEADVTFNLKLGSAVFLCFYGSADANLDKIKADIGSVAANFKGSIAAVYVSGNDKKEDSLRGKFKVQPNETAVFVIMPSGNTVAKLAGADITKANLMKPLVSSCGSDGGSCCGSR
;
A
#
# COMPACT_ATOMS: atom_id res chain seq x y z
N MET A 1 67.50 37.84 31.02
CA MET A 1 67.57 36.38 30.84
C MET A 1 66.23 35.77 31.16
N ALA A 2 65.52 35.37 30.20
CA ALA A 2 64.39 34.39 30.28
C ALA A 2 63.62 34.48 29.01
N LYS A 3 63.88 33.58 28.13
CA LYS A 3 63.08 33.36 26.91
C LYS A 3 61.80 32.75 27.29
N ARG A 4 60.73 33.47 27.13
CA ARG A 4 59.36 32.97 27.34
C ARG A 4 58.86 32.44 26.04
N CYS A 5 58.69 31.15 25.98
CA CYS A 5 57.90 30.47 25.01
C CYS A 5 56.47 30.89 25.19
N LEU A 6 55.98 31.69 24.29
CA LEU A 6 54.54 31.87 24.07
C LEU A 6 54.06 30.70 23.28
N LEU A 7 53.58 29.70 24.00
CA LEU A 7 52.88 28.60 23.41
C LEU A 7 51.47 29.08 23.10
N SER A 8 51.26 29.37 21.84
CA SER A 8 49.95 29.69 21.28
C SER A 8 49.01 28.56 21.51
N MET A 9 48.11 28.83 22.39
CA MET A 9 46.93 27.97 22.61
C MET A 9 45.95 28.19 21.46
N ALA A 10 46.21 27.51 20.37
CA ALA A 10 45.22 27.39 19.30
C ALA A 10 44.11 26.48 19.79
N ILE A 11 43.12 27.09 20.39
CA ILE A 11 41.85 26.44 20.65
C ILE A 11 41.18 26.23 19.29
N VAL A 12 41.38 25.06 18.75
CA VAL A 12 40.62 24.57 17.63
C VAL A 12 39.24 24.28 18.18
N MET A 13 38.39 25.28 18.12
CA MET A 13 36.95 25.06 18.21
C MET A 13 36.52 24.27 16.98
N PHE A 14 36.66 22.97 17.09
CA PHE A 14 35.95 22.07 16.19
C PHE A 14 34.48 22.18 16.55
N ALA A 15 33.82 23.18 15.96
CA ALA A 15 32.40 23.22 15.93
C ALA A 15 31.93 21.94 15.21
N LEU A 16 31.52 20.99 16.03
CA LEU A 16 30.74 19.84 15.60
C LEU A 16 29.46 20.38 14.96
N PHE A 17 29.56 20.76 13.71
CA PHE A 17 28.42 20.85 12.85
C PHE A 17 27.88 19.42 12.70
N SER A 18 27.13 19.00 13.69
CA SER A 18 26.19 17.90 13.51
C SER A 18 25.24 18.36 12.43
N VAL A 19 25.59 18.07 11.19
CA VAL A 19 24.68 18.09 10.08
C VAL A 19 23.64 17.03 10.43
N PHE A 20 22.60 17.48 11.10
CA PHE A 20 21.34 16.75 11.13
C PHE A 20 20.87 16.75 9.66
N THR A 21 21.38 15.82 8.89
CA THR A 21 20.69 15.37 7.70
C THR A 21 19.41 14.76 8.22
N ALA A 22 18.39 15.59 8.38
CA ALA A 22 17.03 15.13 8.29
C ALA A 22 16.96 14.44 6.92
N GLY A 23 17.21 13.13 6.94
CA GLY A 23 16.93 12.28 5.82
C GLY A 23 15.44 12.48 5.57
N ALA A 24 15.12 13.32 4.61
CA ALA A 24 13.86 13.24 3.95
C ALA A 24 13.79 11.79 3.48
N GLN A 25 13.11 10.94 4.24
CA GLN A 25 12.61 9.69 3.73
C GLN A 25 11.72 10.12 2.57
N THR A 26 12.29 10.17 1.40
CA THR A 26 11.55 10.09 0.16
C THR A 26 10.87 8.74 0.29
N ASP A 27 9.61 8.79 0.69
CA ASP A 27 8.72 7.64 0.74
C ASP A 27 8.61 7.19 -0.71
N THR A 28 9.56 6.35 -1.12
CA THR A 28 9.67 5.89 -2.50
C THR A 28 8.54 4.90 -2.68
N GLN A 29 7.41 5.44 -3.11
CA GLN A 29 6.22 4.68 -3.38
C GLN A 29 6.54 3.61 -4.43
N THR A 30 6.18 2.36 -4.15
CA THR A 30 6.39 1.27 -5.11
C THR A 30 5.50 1.47 -6.33
N PRO A 31 5.84 0.87 -7.50
CA PRO A 31 5.00 0.98 -8.69
C PRO A 31 3.55 0.56 -8.46
N LYS A 32 3.32 -0.52 -7.72
CA LYS A 32 1.96 -0.99 -7.41
C LYS A 32 1.25 -0.11 -6.38
N GLU A 33 1.97 0.46 -5.45
CA GLU A 33 1.41 1.45 -4.52
C GLU A 33 0.99 2.73 -5.26
N ALA A 34 1.74 3.13 -6.27
CA ALA A 34 1.36 4.24 -7.15
C ALA A 34 0.07 3.93 -7.91
N ASP A 35 -0.08 2.69 -8.44
CA ASP A 35 -1.32 2.24 -9.09
C ASP A 35 -2.51 2.29 -8.13
N VAL A 36 -2.34 1.81 -6.89
CA VAL A 36 -3.38 1.89 -5.85
C VAL A 36 -3.77 3.34 -5.59
N THR A 37 -2.79 4.20 -5.32
CA THR A 37 -3.02 5.62 -5.03
C THR A 37 -3.72 6.34 -6.18
N PHE A 38 -3.33 6.04 -7.42
CA PHE A 38 -3.93 6.62 -8.61
C PHE A 38 -5.41 6.26 -8.73
N ASN A 39 -5.76 4.96 -8.58
CA ASN A 39 -7.14 4.51 -8.67
C ASN A 39 -8.02 5.08 -7.54
N LEU A 40 -7.49 5.18 -6.31
CA LEU A 40 -8.21 5.82 -5.20
C LEU A 40 -8.49 7.29 -5.48
N LYS A 41 -7.54 8.03 -6.06
CA LYS A 41 -7.73 9.44 -6.47
C LYS A 41 -8.78 9.60 -7.56
N LEU A 42 -8.97 8.58 -8.41
CA LEU A 42 -10.05 8.55 -9.40
C LEU A 42 -11.42 8.22 -8.80
N GLY A 43 -11.49 7.98 -7.49
CA GLY A 43 -12.73 7.61 -6.79
C GLY A 43 -13.10 6.14 -6.94
N SER A 44 -12.19 5.29 -7.39
CA SER A 44 -12.41 3.84 -7.49
C SER A 44 -12.02 3.14 -6.20
N ALA A 45 -12.80 2.13 -5.78
CA ALA A 45 -12.35 1.17 -4.80
C ALA A 45 -11.26 0.28 -5.40
N VAL A 46 -10.35 -0.21 -4.59
CA VAL A 46 -9.23 -1.04 -5.06
C VAL A 46 -9.25 -2.41 -4.38
N PHE A 47 -9.21 -3.47 -5.18
CA PHE A 47 -8.85 -4.80 -4.73
C PHE A 47 -7.34 -4.99 -4.89
N LEU A 48 -6.62 -4.90 -3.78
CA LEU A 48 -5.19 -5.14 -3.74
C LEU A 48 -4.95 -6.62 -3.41
N CYS A 49 -4.57 -7.40 -4.43
CA CYS A 49 -4.36 -8.85 -4.33
C CYS A 49 -2.87 -9.16 -4.25
N PHE A 50 -2.43 -9.65 -3.11
CA PHE A 50 -1.13 -10.29 -2.96
C PHE A 50 -1.26 -11.78 -3.24
N TYR A 51 -0.29 -12.38 -3.92
CA TYR A 51 -0.29 -13.80 -4.22
C TYR A 51 1.11 -14.40 -4.18
N GLY A 52 1.21 -15.63 -3.69
CA GLY A 52 2.44 -16.41 -3.72
C GLY A 52 2.74 -16.94 -5.13
N SER A 53 3.98 -17.31 -5.38
CA SER A 53 4.45 -17.79 -6.69
C SER A 53 3.84 -19.12 -7.14
N ALA A 54 3.30 -19.90 -6.22
CA ALA A 54 2.76 -21.24 -6.46
C ALA A 54 1.27 -21.36 -6.08
N ASP A 55 0.51 -20.26 -6.14
CA ASP A 55 -0.89 -20.31 -5.77
C ASP A 55 -1.72 -20.94 -6.90
N ALA A 56 -2.14 -22.20 -6.69
CA ALA A 56 -2.99 -22.93 -7.62
C ALA A 56 -4.39 -22.30 -7.81
N ASN A 57 -4.80 -21.42 -6.91
CA ASN A 57 -6.12 -20.77 -6.95
C ASN A 57 -6.09 -19.36 -7.55
N LEU A 58 -4.92 -18.89 -8.00
CA LEU A 58 -4.76 -17.51 -8.47
C LEU A 58 -5.72 -17.16 -9.62
N ASP A 59 -5.90 -18.07 -10.58
CA ASP A 59 -6.79 -17.83 -11.72
C ASP A 59 -8.24 -17.71 -11.29
N LYS A 60 -8.67 -18.53 -10.33
CA LYS A 60 -10.01 -18.43 -9.73
C LYS A 60 -10.17 -17.10 -9.00
N ILE A 61 -9.17 -16.70 -8.20
CA ILE A 61 -9.21 -15.43 -7.48
C ILE A 61 -9.31 -14.25 -8.45
N LYS A 62 -8.53 -14.28 -9.53
CA LYS A 62 -8.59 -13.25 -10.59
C LYS A 62 -9.98 -13.21 -11.27
N ALA A 63 -10.56 -14.38 -11.53
CA ALA A 63 -11.90 -14.49 -12.12
C ALA A 63 -12.98 -13.93 -11.18
N ASP A 64 -12.90 -14.25 -9.89
CA ASP A 64 -13.82 -13.75 -8.86
C ASP A 64 -13.71 -12.22 -8.71
N ILE A 65 -12.50 -11.69 -8.63
CA ILE A 65 -12.23 -10.24 -8.58
C ILE A 65 -12.76 -9.56 -9.85
N GLY A 66 -12.47 -10.10 -11.04
CA GLY A 66 -12.93 -9.57 -12.31
C GLY A 66 -14.47 -9.57 -12.42
N SER A 67 -15.10 -10.64 -11.95
CA SER A 67 -16.56 -10.75 -11.92
C SER A 67 -17.21 -9.70 -11.01
N VAL A 68 -16.61 -9.44 -9.84
CA VAL A 68 -17.11 -8.39 -8.94
C VAL A 68 -16.87 -7.01 -9.56
N ALA A 69 -15.68 -6.74 -10.08
CA ALA A 69 -15.35 -5.46 -10.71
C ALA A 69 -16.29 -5.12 -11.87
N ALA A 70 -16.65 -6.13 -12.69
CA ALA A 70 -17.60 -5.95 -13.80
C ALA A 70 -18.99 -5.50 -13.35
N ASN A 71 -19.46 -5.96 -12.17
CA ASN A 71 -20.74 -5.56 -11.61
C ASN A 71 -20.80 -4.07 -11.20
N PHE A 72 -19.65 -3.45 -10.94
CA PHE A 72 -19.55 -2.06 -10.48
C PHE A 72 -19.09 -1.09 -11.59
N LYS A 73 -19.14 -1.49 -12.85
CA LYS A 73 -18.94 -0.65 -14.05
C LYS A 73 -17.72 0.31 -13.96
N GLY A 74 -16.54 -0.22 -13.59
CA GLY A 74 -15.32 0.58 -13.54
C GLY A 74 -15.08 1.37 -12.25
N SER A 75 -15.99 1.24 -11.26
CA SER A 75 -15.78 1.84 -9.93
C SER A 75 -14.83 1.03 -9.05
N ILE A 76 -14.32 -0.09 -9.55
CA ILE A 76 -13.39 -0.96 -8.86
C ILE A 76 -12.19 -1.23 -9.75
N ALA A 77 -11.01 -1.02 -9.23
CA ALA A 77 -9.74 -1.39 -9.83
C ALA A 77 -9.14 -2.62 -9.12
N ALA A 78 -8.46 -3.47 -9.85
CA ALA A 78 -7.72 -4.60 -9.29
C ALA A 78 -6.22 -4.39 -9.49
N VAL A 79 -5.45 -4.49 -8.41
CA VAL A 79 -3.99 -4.40 -8.42
C VAL A 79 -3.43 -5.72 -7.89
N TYR A 80 -2.56 -6.34 -8.67
CA TYR A 80 -1.96 -7.64 -8.36
C TYR A 80 -0.49 -7.49 -8.01
N VAL A 81 -0.08 -8.06 -6.87
CA VAL A 81 1.29 -7.99 -6.33
C VAL A 81 1.82 -9.40 -6.12
N SER A 82 2.86 -9.75 -6.85
CA SER A 82 3.53 -11.03 -6.69
C SER A 82 4.40 -11.09 -5.44
N GLY A 83 4.35 -12.20 -4.71
CA GLY A 83 5.22 -12.46 -3.56
C GLY A 83 6.71 -12.48 -3.90
N ASN A 84 7.06 -12.73 -5.17
CA ASN A 84 8.45 -12.76 -5.64
C ASN A 84 8.96 -11.39 -6.12
N ASP A 85 8.10 -10.39 -6.23
CA ASP A 85 8.53 -9.08 -6.69
C ASP A 85 9.13 -8.27 -5.53
N LYS A 86 10.48 -8.26 -5.49
CA LYS A 86 11.23 -7.54 -4.46
C LYS A 86 11.00 -6.03 -4.47
N LYS A 87 10.56 -5.47 -5.60
CA LYS A 87 10.25 -4.04 -5.69
C LYS A 87 9.04 -3.66 -4.85
N GLU A 88 8.19 -4.64 -4.57
CA GLU A 88 6.96 -4.46 -3.79
C GLU A 88 7.09 -4.92 -2.32
N ASP A 89 8.32 -5.21 -1.84
CA ASP A 89 8.56 -5.63 -0.45
C ASP A 89 8.06 -4.59 0.56
N SER A 90 8.26 -3.31 0.27
CA SER A 90 7.76 -2.22 1.11
C SER A 90 6.23 -2.22 1.20
N LEU A 91 5.55 -2.42 0.07
CA LEU A 91 4.09 -2.49 0.03
C LEU A 91 3.57 -3.71 0.81
N ARG A 92 4.22 -4.89 0.63
CA ARG A 92 3.88 -6.07 1.44
C ARG A 92 4.08 -5.83 2.93
N GLY A 93 5.16 -5.17 3.31
CA GLY A 93 5.44 -4.79 4.71
C GLY A 93 4.36 -3.90 5.31
N LYS A 94 3.85 -2.91 4.56
CA LYS A 94 2.74 -2.04 4.98
C LYS A 94 1.46 -2.85 5.29
N PHE A 95 1.16 -3.84 4.48
CA PHE A 95 -0.02 -4.71 4.65
C PHE A 95 0.25 -5.96 5.49
N LYS A 96 1.49 -6.16 5.97
CA LYS A 96 1.91 -7.31 6.79
C LYS A 96 1.59 -8.65 6.13
N VAL A 97 1.88 -8.76 4.84
CA VAL A 97 1.65 -9.97 4.03
C VAL A 97 2.98 -10.70 3.81
N GLN A 98 2.99 -12.00 4.07
CA GLN A 98 4.16 -12.83 3.80
C GLN A 98 4.31 -13.12 2.30
N PRO A 99 5.53 -13.40 1.80
CA PRO A 99 5.77 -13.65 0.37
C PRO A 99 4.94 -14.78 -0.23
N ASN A 100 4.61 -15.80 0.56
CA ASN A 100 3.84 -16.97 0.11
C ASN A 100 2.35 -16.89 0.51
N GLU A 101 1.93 -15.80 1.13
CA GLU A 101 0.54 -15.59 1.54
C GLU A 101 -0.26 -15.02 0.38
N THR A 102 -1.44 -15.60 0.15
CA THR A 102 -2.42 -15.00 -0.76
C THR A 102 -3.50 -14.30 0.05
N ALA A 103 -3.61 -13.00 -0.17
CA ALA A 103 -4.58 -12.16 0.52
C ALA A 103 -5.11 -11.05 -0.40
N VAL A 104 -6.38 -10.71 -0.26
CA VAL A 104 -7.02 -9.60 -0.95
C VAL A 104 -7.47 -8.56 0.07
N PHE A 105 -7.03 -7.33 -0.13
CA PHE A 105 -7.48 -6.18 0.64
C PHE A 105 -8.48 -5.37 -0.18
N VAL A 106 -9.59 -5.03 0.45
CA VAL A 106 -10.59 -4.14 -0.14
C VAL A 106 -10.36 -2.75 0.41
N ILE A 107 -9.97 -1.83 -0.44
CA ILE A 107 -9.62 -0.45 -0.09
C ILE A 107 -10.66 0.47 -0.73
N MET A 108 -11.34 1.25 0.09
CA MET A 108 -12.33 2.21 -0.38
C MET A 108 -11.67 3.47 -0.94
N PRO A 109 -12.38 4.28 -1.75
CA PRO A 109 -11.85 5.55 -2.30
C PRO A 109 -11.32 6.52 -1.24
N SER A 110 -11.83 6.41 0.00
CA SER A 110 -11.31 7.17 1.16
C SER A 110 -9.90 6.76 1.61
N GLY A 111 -9.33 5.69 1.03
CA GLY A 111 -8.05 5.09 1.44
C GLY A 111 -8.16 4.09 2.59
N ASN A 112 -9.36 3.89 3.15
CA ASN A 112 -9.56 2.96 4.25
C ASN A 112 -9.65 1.52 3.75
N THR A 113 -8.90 0.62 4.37
CA THR A 113 -9.04 -0.82 4.17
C THR A 113 -10.24 -1.32 4.98
N VAL A 114 -11.26 -1.81 4.30
CA VAL A 114 -12.51 -2.26 4.92
C VAL A 114 -12.59 -3.78 5.09
N ALA A 115 -11.77 -4.53 4.38
CA ALA A 115 -11.68 -5.98 4.53
C ALA A 115 -10.29 -6.51 4.13
N LYS A 116 -9.87 -7.57 4.83
CA LYS A 116 -8.78 -8.47 4.44
C LYS A 116 -9.37 -9.87 4.29
N LEU A 117 -9.22 -10.47 3.13
CA LEU A 117 -9.63 -11.84 2.83
C LEU A 117 -8.38 -12.66 2.53
N ALA A 118 -8.27 -13.86 3.09
CA ALA A 118 -7.10 -14.72 2.89
C ALA A 118 -7.52 -16.16 2.57
N GLY A 119 -6.74 -16.83 1.75
CA GLY A 119 -6.92 -18.24 1.42
C GLY A 119 -8.34 -18.55 0.91
N ALA A 120 -9.03 -19.47 1.59
CA ALA A 120 -10.36 -19.93 1.21
C ALA A 120 -11.49 -18.87 1.34
N ASP A 121 -11.25 -17.80 2.10
CA ASP A 121 -12.22 -16.73 2.28
C ASP A 121 -12.29 -15.78 1.08
N ILE A 122 -11.35 -15.90 0.14
CA ILE A 122 -11.35 -15.12 -1.10
C ILE A 122 -12.40 -15.72 -2.04
N THR A 123 -13.61 -15.24 -1.94
CA THR A 123 -14.73 -15.63 -2.77
C THR A 123 -15.48 -14.41 -3.28
N LYS A 124 -16.18 -14.55 -4.42
CA LYS A 124 -17.01 -13.48 -4.97
C LYS A 124 -17.95 -12.88 -3.92
N ALA A 125 -18.63 -13.73 -3.13
CA ALA A 125 -19.56 -13.30 -2.11
C ALA A 125 -18.89 -12.45 -1.02
N ASN A 126 -17.72 -12.87 -0.53
CA ASN A 126 -16.99 -12.16 0.51
C ASN A 126 -16.35 -10.86 -0.01
N LEU A 127 -15.94 -10.82 -1.28
CA LEU A 127 -15.45 -9.61 -1.93
C LEU A 127 -16.54 -8.54 -2.08
N MET A 128 -17.80 -8.97 -2.27
CA MET A 128 -18.93 -8.05 -2.42
C MET A 128 -19.42 -7.47 -1.09
N LYS A 129 -19.33 -8.23 0.02
CA LYS A 129 -19.85 -7.82 1.34
C LYS A 129 -19.40 -6.41 1.76
N PRO A 130 -18.10 -6.08 1.79
CA PRO A 130 -17.65 -4.76 2.25
C PRO A 130 -18.12 -3.63 1.34
N LEU A 131 -18.29 -3.89 0.05
CA LEU A 131 -18.76 -2.89 -0.92
C LEU A 131 -20.24 -2.54 -0.71
N VAL A 132 -21.06 -3.53 -0.40
CA VAL A 132 -22.51 -3.34 -0.16
C VAL A 132 -22.75 -2.75 1.22
N SER A 133 -21.99 -3.17 2.24
CA SER A 133 -22.13 -2.67 3.62
C SER A 133 -21.75 -1.20 3.76
N SER A 134 -20.83 -0.71 2.97
CA SER A 134 -20.42 0.72 2.97
C SER A 134 -21.47 1.62 2.34
N CYS A 135 -22.42 1.07 1.59
CA CYS A 135 -23.53 1.82 1.00
C CYS A 135 -24.71 2.06 1.97
N GLY A 136 -24.69 1.49 3.16
CA GLY A 136 -25.87 1.41 4.03
C GLY A 136 -25.93 2.38 5.21
N SER A 137 -24.89 3.16 5.52
CA SER A 137 -24.87 3.93 6.77
C SER A 137 -25.08 5.43 6.67
N ASP A 138 -24.93 6.01 5.49
CA ASP A 138 -25.21 7.46 5.33
C ASP A 138 -25.90 7.66 3.98
N GLY A 139 -27.14 8.10 4.00
CA GLY A 139 -28.05 8.31 2.85
C GLY A 139 -27.51 9.13 1.67
N GLY A 140 -26.24 8.97 1.35
CA GLY A 140 -25.52 9.54 0.22
C GLY A 140 -25.47 8.54 -0.94
N SER A 141 -26.02 8.93 -2.04
CA SER A 141 -26.03 8.33 -3.37
C SER A 141 -24.90 7.34 -3.64
N CYS A 142 -25.13 6.07 -3.33
CA CYS A 142 -24.27 4.98 -3.76
C CYS A 142 -24.49 4.75 -5.25
N CYS A 143 -23.44 4.96 -6.03
CA CYS A 143 -23.30 4.55 -7.42
C CYS A 143 -24.53 4.86 -8.29
N GLY A 144 -24.66 6.13 -8.67
CA GLY A 144 -25.68 6.55 -9.59
C GLY A 144 -25.66 5.76 -10.88
N SER A 145 -26.71 5.01 -11.10
CA SER A 145 -27.10 4.60 -12.45
C SER A 145 -27.33 5.84 -13.29
N ARG A 146 -26.41 6.09 -14.23
CA ARG A 146 -26.66 6.85 -15.44
C ARG A 146 -26.06 6.12 -16.61
#